data_a67b8f24a982829059e4f2d5cb0336ce
#
_entry.id   a67b8f24a982829059e4f2d5cb0336ce
#
_cell.length_a   1.000
_cell.length_b   1.000
_cell.length_c   1.000
_cell.angle_alpha   90.00
_cell.angle_beta   90.00
_cell.angle_gamma   90.00
#
_symmetry.space_group_name_H-M   'P 1'
#
loop_
_entity.id
_entity.type
_entity.pdbx_description
1 polymer ?
#
loop_
_entity_poly.entity_id
_entity_poly.type
_entity_poly.pdbx_seq_one_letter_code
_entity_poly.pdbx_strand_id
1 'polypeptide(L)'
;MQPSVVNDNRLNVPILSVDNLTVIRSGNIVLKDINLKVCKGEFIGLVGPNGSGKSTLLLSILGVLRAQKGSVEIYGQPPFSRSTIGRIGWVSQAASNLPRDVRITVRELVRLGTLNGKNMFSWSDKGRVKRVNEAIKMVGLEDVENVDVSRLSGGQRQRAVIARALATEAEFILLDEPLVGMDREARNSLLKLLDQLCHDSDKTILMVSHDLTAIRQTAHRMIFLEEMIRYDGPTENFPDLESLADLRGIRPVHGEDQSYKHTHLVEGE
;
A
#
# COMPACT_ATOMS: atom_id res chain seq x y z
N MET A 1 -10.94 -26.62 28.10
CA MET A 1 -11.40 -26.39 26.72
C MET A 1 -10.25 -25.74 25.98
N GLN A 2 -9.55 -26.49 25.16
CA GLN A 2 -8.49 -25.98 24.29
C GLN A 2 -9.14 -25.24 23.12
N PRO A 3 -8.62 -24.06 22.68
CA PRO A 3 -9.10 -23.42 21.47
C PRO A 3 -8.71 -24.28 20.27
N SER A 4 -9.70 -24.65 19.48
CA SER A 4 -9.52 -25.33 18.21
C SER A 4 -8.68 -24.47 17.28
N VAL A 5 -7.49 -24.95 16.92
CA VAL A 5 -6.68 -24.43 15.83
C VAL A 5 -7.49 -24.64 14.54
N VAL A 6 -8.15 -23.61 14.07
CA VAL A 6 -8.74 -23.59 12.74
C VAL A 6 -7.59 -23.60 11.75
N ASN A 7 -7.35 -24.74 11.16
CA ASN A 7 -6.37 -24.93 10.09
C ASN A 7 -6.94 -24.28 8.82
N ASP A 8 -6.74 -22.96 8.68
CA ASP A 8 -7.26 -22.21 7.53
C ASP A 8 -6.33 -22.39 6.32
N ASN A 9 -6.60 -23.46 5.57
CA ASN A 9 -5.89 -23.77 4.32
C ASN A 9 -6.09 -22.70 3.21
N ARG A 10 -6.83 -21.61 3.49
CA ARG A 10 -7.06 -20.50 2.54
C ARG A 10 -5.91 -19.50 2.49
N LEU A 11 -5.06 -19.45 3.53
CA LEU A 11 -3.96 -18.48 3.63
C LEU A 11 -2.70 -18.86 2.86
N ASN A 12 -2.68 -19.98 2.13
CA ASN A 12 -1.42 -20.50 1.55
C ASN A 12 -1.30 -20.37 0.02
N VAL A 13 -2.24 -19.69 -0.65
CA VAL A 13 -2.14 -19.49 -2.10
C VAL A 13 -1.49 -18.14 -2.37
N PRO A 14 -0.25 -18.10 -2.88
CA PRO A 14 0.41 -16.85 -3.20
C PRO A 14 -0.32 -16.15 -4.34
N ILE A 15 -0.70 -14.90 -4.12
CA ILE A 15 -1.25 -14.02 -5.16
C ILE A 15 -0.16 -13.21 -5.85
N LEU A 16 0.97 -13.01 -5.16
CA LEU A 16 2.17 -12.38 -5.70
C LEU A 16 3.37 -13.24 -5.35
N SER A 17 4.20 -13.53 -6.36
CA SER A 17 5.53 -14.09 -6.20
C SER A 17 6.53 -13.19 -6.93
N VAL A 18 7.56 -12.78 -6.22
CA VAL A 18 8.71 -12.04 -6.74
C VAL A 18 9.95 -12.87 -6.45
N ASP A 19 10.65 -13.28 -7.49
CA ASP A 19 11.80 -14.16 -7.39
C ASP A 19 13.06 -13.50 -7.93
N ASN A 20 14.07 -13.30 -7.07
CA ASN A 20 15.39 -12.74 -7.37
C ASN A 20 15.36 -11.47 -8.21
N LEU A 21 14.37 -10.59 -7.95
CA LEU A 21 14.12 -9.39 -8.74
C LEU A 21 15.25 -8.37 -8.54
N THR A 22 15.89 -7.98 -9.63
CA THR A 22 16.88 -6.89 -9.66
C THR A 22 16.46 -5.86 -10.69
N VAL A 23 16.39 -4.59 -10.26
CA VAL A 23 16.00 -3.45 -11.10
C VAL A 23 17.07 -2.37 -11.07
N ILE A 24 17.49 -1.94 -12.25
CA ILE A 24 18.45 -0.86 -12.45
C ILE A 24 17.72 0.34 -13.07
N ARG A 25 17.97 1.54 -12.54
CA ARG A 25 17.46 2.81 -13.10
C ARG A 25 18.60 3.82 -13.22
N SER A 26 18.73 4.43 -14.38
CA SER A 26 19.78 5.43 -14.66
C SER A 26 21.18 4.94 -14.28
N GLY A 27 21.47 3.66 -14.52
CA GLY A 27 22.75 3.04 -14.22
C GLY A 27 22.96 2.57 -12.78
N ASN A 28 22.03 2.89 -11.86
CA ASN A 28 22.13 2.49 -10.45
C ASN A 28 21.18 1.34 -10.13
N ILE A 29 21.64 0.38 -9.31
CA ILE A 29 20.81 -0.67 -8.76
C ILE A 29 19.84 -0.02 -7.75
N VAL A 30 18.54 -0.17 -7.98
CA VAL A 30 17.49 0.34 -7.09
C VAL A 30 16.88 -0.78 -6.27
N LEU A 31 16.76 -1.97 -6.87
CA LEU A 31 16.33 -3.19 -6.19
C LEU A 31 17.34 -4.29 -6.50
N LYS A 32 17.71 -5.03 -5.48
CA LYS A 32 18.70 -6.11 -5.59
C LYS A 32 18.19 -7.37 -4.93
N ASP A 33 18.10 -8.45 -5.70
CA ASP A 33 17.80 -9.81 -5.25
C ASP A 33 16.53 -9.88 -4.37
N ILE A 34 15.47 -9.17 -4.76
CA ILE A 34 14.20 -9.14 -4.02
C ILE A 34 13.50 -10.48 -4.18
N ASN A 35 13.17 -11.10 -3.06
CA ASN A 35 12.33 -12.27 -2.95
C ASN A 35 11.15 -11.94 -2.05
N LEU A 36 9.92 -12.06 -2.56
CA LEU A 36 8.71 -11.70 -1.83
C LEU A 36 7.55 -12.59 -2.27
N LYS A 37 6.82 -13.14 -1.31
CA LYS A 37 5.55 -13.83 -1.54
C LYS A 37 4.46 -13.15 -0.73
N VAL A 38 3.34 -12.89 -1.35
CA VAL A 38 2.14 -12.34 -0.70
C VAL A 38 1.01 -13.33 -0.87
N CYS A 39 0.37 -13.70 0.23
CA CYS A 39 -0.75 -14.61 0.24
C CYS A 39 -2.09 -13.85 0.24
N LYS A 40 -3.17 -14.55 -0.10
CA LYS A 40 -4.51 -13.98 -0.10
C LYS A 40 -4.93 -13.56 1.32
N GLY A 41 -5.56 -12.40 1.46
CA GLY A 41 -6.08 -11.90 2.74
C GLY A 41 -5.04 -11.22 3.63
N GLU A 42 -3.78 -11.08 3.20
CA GLU A 42 -2.77 -10.37 3.98
C GLU A 42 -2.92 -8.84 3.86
N PHE A 43 -2.76 -8.14 4.98
CA PHE A 43 -2.49 -6.71 4.98
C PHE A 43 -1.00 -6.49 5.29
N ILE A 44 -0.26 -6.02 4.29
CA ILE A 44 1.19 -5.86 4.34
C ILE A 44 1.56 -4.39 4.28
N GLY A 45 2.39 -3.95 5.22
CA GLY A 45 3.04 -2.65 5.20
C GLY A 45 4.44 -2.73 4.58
N LEU A 46 4.66 -2.03 3.48
CA LEU A 46 5.97 -1.87 2.85
C LEU A 46 6.56 -0.53 3.28
N VAL A 47 7.59 -0.58 4.10
CA VAL A 47 8.23 0.60 4.70
C VAL A 47 9.71 0.69 4.32
N GLY A 48 10.30 1.85 4.51
CA GLY A 48 11.72 2.09 4.22
C GLY A 48 11.97 3.58 3.93
N PRO A 49 13.24 4.01 3.90
CA PRO A 49 13.59 5.41 3.65
C PRO A 49 13.17 5.88 2.24
N ASN A 50 13.17 7.20 2.04
CA ASN A 50 12.94 7.75 0.71
C ASN A 50 14.07 7.31 -0.23
N GLY A 51 13.70 6.93 -1.45
CA GLY A 51 14.66 6.40 -2.43
C GLY A 51 15.01 4.91 -2.27
N SER A 52 14.46 4.21 -1.26
CA SER A 52 14.77 2.78 -0.99
C SER A 52 14.26 1.79 -2.04
N GLY A 53 13.51 2.25 -3.05
CA GLY A 53 12.99 1.38 -4.11
C GLY A 53 11.52 0.96 -3.95
N LYS A 54 10.77 1.44 -2.94
CA LYS A 54 9.36 1.05 -2.71
C LYS A 54 8.46 1.22 -3.93
N SER A 55 8.42 2.43 -4.49
CA SER A 55 7.62 2.70 -5.71
C SER A 55 8.18 1.94 -6.93
N THR A 56 9.49 1.69 -6.99
CA THR A 56 10.11 0.86 -8.03
C THR A 56 9.60 -0.58 -7.93
N LEU A 57 9.51 -1.13 -6.71
CA LEU A 57 8.95 -2.46 -6.48
C LEU A 57 7.48 -2.52 -6.89
N LEU A 58 6.65 -1.53 -6.49
CA LEU A 58 5.25 -1.47 -6.92
C LEU A 58 5.10 -1.41 -8.44
N LEU A 59 5.91 -0.58 -9.11
CA LEU A 59 5.87 -0.47 -10.58
C LEU A 59 6.36 -1.75 -11.27
N SER A 60 7.27 -2.50 -10.64
CA SER A 60 7.70 -3.82 -11.14
C SER A 60 6.61 -4.87 -10.95
N ILE A 61 5.92 -4.86 -9.79
CA ILE A 61 4.76 -5.74 -9.55
C ILE A 61 3.64 -5.44 -10.57
N LEU A 62 3.41 -4.17 -10.87
CA LEU A 62 2.46 -3.77 -11.91
C LEU A 62 2.95 -4.09 -13.34
N GLY A 63 4.21 -4.53 -13.52
CA GLY A 63 4.81 -4.79 -14.82
C GLY A 63 5.13 -3.54 -15.65
N VAL A 64 4.98 -2.34 -15.05
CA VAL A 64 5.35 -1.06 -15.70
C VAL A 64 6.85 -0.94 -15.87
N LEU A 65 7.61 -1.44 -14.90
CA LEU A 65 9.07 -1.52 -14.97
C LEU A 65 9.51 -2.97 -15.21
N ARG A 66 10.40 -3.14 -16.17
CA ARG A 66 11.03 -4.44 -16.43
C ARG A 66 12.23 -4.64 -15.54
N ALA A 67 12.34 -5.84 -14.98
CA ALA A 67 13.51 -6.27 -14.25
C ALA A 67 14.67 -6.58 -15.22
N GLN A 68 15.90 -6.38 -14.75
CA GLN A 68 17.10 -6.89 -15.40
C GLN A 68 17.34 -8.38 -15.08
N LYS A 69 16.91 -8.81 -13.87
CA LYS A 69 16.96 -10.20 -13.43
C LYS A 69 15.73 -10.54 -12.61
N GLY A 70 15.42 -11.82 -12.53
CA GLY A 70 14.32 -12.33 -11.75
C GLY A 70 12.97 -12.23 -12.47
N SER A 71 11.92 -12.57 -11.75
CA SER A 71 10.55 -12.58 -12.27
C SER A 71 9.56 -12.04 -11.25
N VAL A 72 8.42 -11.60 -11.77
CA VAL A 72 7.23 -11.25 -10.99
C VAL A 72 6.07 -12.04 -11.55
N GLU A 73 5.34 -12.71 -10.69
CA GLU A 73 4.12 -13.43 -11.03
C GLU A 73 2.97 -12.99 -10.14
N ILE A 74 1.81 -12.81 -10.75
CA ILE A 74 0.56 -12.46 -10.06
C ILE A 74 -0.45 -13.56 -10.38
N TYR A 75 -0.92 -14.26 -9.34
CA TYR A 75 -1.73 -15.47 -9.51
C TYR A 75 -1.07 -16.50 -10.45
N GLY A 76 0.26 -16.67 -10.34
CA GLY A 76 1.05 -17.59 -11.19
C GLY A 76 1.17 -17.16 -12.65
N GLN A 77 0.93 -15.89 -12.96
CA GLN A 77 0.98 -15.34 -14.32
C GLN A 77 1.83 -14.08 -14.36
N PRO A 78 2.51 -13.78 -15.48
CA PRO A 78 3.22 -12.52 -15.63
C PRO A 78 2.29 -11.31 -15.44
N PRO A 79 2.79 -10.18 -14.94
CA PRO A 79 2.05 -8.92 -14.91
C PRO A 79 1.48 -8.57 -16.29
N PHE A 80 0.32 -7.92 -16.33
CA PHE A 80 -0.41 -7.59 -17.58
C PHE A 80 -0.89 -8.78 -18.42
N SER A 81 -0.83 -10.01 -17.92
CA SER A 81 -1.49 -11.11 -18.61
C SER A 81 -3.01 -10.88 -18.67
N ARG A 82 -3.68 -11.46 -19.66
CA ARG A 82 -5.15 -11.32 -19.79
C ARG A 82 -5.92 -11.81 -18.56
N SER A 83 -5.33 -12.74 -17.80
CA SER A 83 -5.90 -13.31 -16.57
C SER A 83 -5.72 -12.42 -15.35
N THR A 84 -4.76 -11.50 -15.34
CA THR A 84 -4.48 -10.58 -14.22
C THR A 84 -5.14 -9.22 -14.38
N ILE A 85 -5.58 -8.86 -15.61
CA ILE A 85 -6.26 -7.59 -15.87
C ILE A 85 -7.55 -7.49 -15.03
N GLY A 86 -7.65 -6.41 -14.24
CA GLY A 86 -8.79 -6.13 -13.37
C GLY A 86 -8.73 -6.81 -11.99
N ARG A 87 -7.73 -7.68 -11.74
CA ARG A 87 -7.54 -8.34 -10.43
C ARG A 87 -6.65 -7.54 -9.47
N ILE A 88 -5.98 -6.51 -10.00
CA ILE A 88 -5.14 -5.59 -9.22
C ILE A 88 -5.78 -4.21 -9.25
N GLY A 89 -6.04 -3.66 -8.07
CA GLY A 89 -6.38 -2.26 -7.88
C GLY A 89 -5.13 -1.47 -7.51
N TRP A 90 -4.86 -0.39 -8.22
CA TRP A 90 -3.71 0.47 -7.89
C TRP A 90 -4.14 1.89 -7.58
N VAL A 91 -3.69 2.37 -6.43
CA VAL A 91 -3.83 3.75 -5.96
C VAL A 91 -2.43 4.34 -5.85
N SER A 92 -2.02 5.13 -6.83
CA SER A 92 -0.74 5.82 -6.81
C SER A 92 -0.79 7.04 -5.89
N GLN A 93 0.36 7.47 -5.40
CA GLN A 93 0.51 8.70 -4.61
C GLN A 93 -0.10 9.93 -5.32
N ALA A 94 0.03 10.01 -6.65
CA ALA A 94 -0.52 11.10 -7.45
C ALA A 94 -2.04 11.00 -7.68
N ALA A 95 -2.67 9.85 -7.37
CA ALA A 95 -4.07 9.61 -7.71
C ALA A 95 -5.05 10.54 -6.96
N SER A 96 -4.66 11.04 -5.79
CA SER A 96 -5.44 12.02 -5.01
C SER A 96 -5.29 13.47 -5.52
N ASN A 97 -4.27 13.71 -6.35
CA ASN A 97 -3.98 15.02 -6.93
C ASN A 97 -4.64 15.17 -8.30
N LEU A 98 -5.96 14.97 -8.34
CA LEU A 98 -6.71 15.22 -9.57
C LEU A 98 -6.59 16.71 -9.95
N PRO A 99 -6.37 17.03 -11.24
CA PRO A 99 -6.36 18.40 -11.71
C PRO A 99 -7.65 19.11 -11.32
N ARG A 100 -7.55 20.35 -10.83
CA ARG A 100 -8.72 21.13 -10.37
C ARG A 100 -9.70 21.46 -11.49
N ASP A 101 -9.27 21.37 -12.73
CA ASP A 101 -10.07 21.64 -13.93
C ASP A 101 -10.93 20.44 -14.36
N VAL A 102 -10.66 19.26 -13.80
CA VAL A 102 -11.46 18.06 -14.08
C VAL A 102 -12.70 18.08 -13.18
N ARG A 103 -13.83 18.36 -13.78
CA ARG A 103 -15.14 18.37 -13.10
C ARG A 103 -15.80 17.01 -13.29
N ILE A 104 -15.59 16.12 -12.34
CA ILE A 104 -16.23 14.80 -12.25
C ILE A 104 -16.77 14.57 -10.86
N THR A 105 -17.90 13.92 -10.75
CA THR A 105 -18.48 13.50 -9.48
C THR A 105 -17.74 12.26 -8.93
N VAL A 106 -17.92 11.98 -7.62
CA VAL A 106 -17.41 10.74 -7.01
C VAL A 106 -17.90 9.52 -7.79
N ARG A 107 -19.17 9.46 -8.15
CA ARG A 107 -19.78 8.36 -8.90
C ARG A 107 -19.12 8.17 -10.27
N GLU A 108 -18.85 9.24 -10.98
CA GLU A 108 -18.18 9.20 -12.27
C GLU A 108 -16.73 8.73 -12.13
N LEU A 109 -15.99 9.24 -11.12
CA LEU A 109 -14.64 8.77 -10.81
C LEU A 109 -14.61 7.27 -10.54
N VAL A 110 -15.50 6.77 -9.67
CA VAL A 110 -15.59 5.36 -9.32
C VAL A 110 -15.97 4.51 -10.53
N ARG A 111 -16.86 5.02 -11.39
CA ARG A 111 -17.26 4.35 -12.63
C ARG A 111 -16.08 4.13 -13.58
N LEU A 112 -15.06 5.00 -13.60
CA LEU A 112 -13.85 4.79 -14.40
C LEU A 112 -13.14 3.49 -14.00
N GLY A 113 -13.20 3.08 -12.74
CA GLY A 113 -12.64 1.81 -12.27
C GLY A 113 -13.29 0.57 -12.91
N THR A 114 -14.53 0.68 -13.38
CA THR A 114 -15.23 -0.46 -14.00
C THR A 114 -14.92 -0.63 -15.49
N LEU A 115 -14.14 0.27 -16.07
CA LEU A 115 -13.79 0.21 -17.49
C LEU A 115 -12.70 -0.84 -17.72
N ASN A 116 -12.92 -1.69 -18.69
CA ASN A 116 -11.92 -2.63 -19.20
C ASN A 116 -12.04 -2.72 -20.73
N GLY A 117 -11.05 -3.33 -21.38
CA GLY A 117 -11.01 -3.41 -22.84
C GLY A 117 -12.20 -4.11 -23.49
N LYS A 118 -12.97 -4.91 -22.72
CA LYS A 118 -14.15 -5.64 -23.24
C LYS A 118 -15.43 -4.82 -23.13
N ASN A 119 -15.53 -3.93 -22.12
CA ASN A 119 -16.78 -3.21 -21.81
C ASN A 119 -16.70 -1.70 -22.03
N MET A 120 -15.59 -1.19 -22.56
CA MET A 120 -15.36 0.25 -22.78
C MET A 120 -16.45 0.88 -23.67
N PHE A 121 -17.02 0.12 -24.60
CA PHE A 121 -18.09 0.55 -25.49
C PHE A 121 -19.49 0.06 -25.09
N SER A 122 -19.62 -0.66 -23.97
CA SER A 122 -20.95 -1.13 -23.51
C SER A 122 -21.61 -0.09 -22.62
N TRP A 123 -22.71 0.48 -23.06
CA TRP A 123 -23.47 1.54 -22.35
C TRP A 123 -24.39 0.99 -21.25
N SER A 124 -24.78 -0.28 -21.33
CA SER A 124 -25.78 -0.88 -20.45
C SER A 124 -25.22 -2.13 -19.79
N ASP A 125 -24.45 -1.93 -18.72
CA ASP A 125 -24.03 -3.01 -17.85
C ASP A 125 -24.60 -2.81 -16.44
N LYS A 126 -25.69 -3.52 -16.13
CA LYS A 126 -26.33 -3.52 -14.79
C LYS A 126 -25.34 -3.92 -13.70
N GLY A 127 -24.39 -4.81 -14.02
CA GLY A 127 -23.31 -5.20 -13.13
C GLY A 127 -22.40 -4.05 -12.79
N ARG A 128 -22.13 -3.14 -13.76
CA ARG A 128 -21.31 -1.94 -13.52
C ARG A 128 -21.92 -1.00 -12.48
N VAL A 129 -23.23 -0.73 -12.60
CA VAL A 129 -23.93 0.12 -11.64
C VAL A 129 -23.86 -0.49 -10.23
N LYS A 130 -24.05 -1.79 -10.12
CA LYS A 130 -23.96 -2.52 -8.85
C LYS A 130 -22.57 -2.36 -8.25
N ARG A 131 -21.49 -2.63 -9.01
CA ARG A 131 -20.10 -2.48 -8.54
C ARG A 131 -19.78 -1.06 -8.07
N VAL A 132 -20.24 -0.04 -8.81
CA VAL A 132 -20.03 1.36 -8.42
C VAL A 132 -20.73 1.67 -7.10
N ASN A 133 -21.99 1.24 -6.93
CA ASN A 133 -22.74 1.47 -5.69
C ASN A 133 -22.09 0.75 -4.50
N GLU A 134 -21.67 -0.50 -4.67
CA GLU A 134 -20.99 -1.27 -3.65
C GLU A 134 -19.65 -0.62 -3.25
N ALA A 135 -18.86 -0.19 -4.23
CA ALA A 135 -17.58 0.47 -3.96
C ALA A 135 -17.76 1.80 -3.22
N ILE A 136 -18.76 2.62 -3.59
CA ILE A 136 -19.08 3.88 -2.91
C ILE A 136 -19.52 3.61 -1.46
N LYS A 137 -20.38 2.61 -1.27
CA LYS A 137 -20.86 2.20 0.06
C LYS A 137 -19.71 1.67 0.93
N MET A 138 -18.81 0.84 0.39
CA MET A 138 -17.65 0.30 1.13
C MET A 138 -16.77 1.41 1.70
N VAL A 139 -16.66 2.54 1.03
CA VAL A 139 -15.82 3.66 1.51
C VAL A 139 -16.61 4.74 2.26
N GLY A 140 -17.93 4.61 2.41
CA GLY A 140 -18.80 5.54 3.13
C GLY A 140 -18.88 6.92 2.46
N LEU A 141 -19.16 6.95 1.15
CA LEU A 141 -19.27 8.18 0.37
C LEU A 141 -20.65 8.35 -0.30
N GLU A 142 -21.68 7.64 0.17
CA GLU A 142 -23.04 7.68 -0.39
C GLU A 142 -23.62 9.11 -0.39
N ASP A 143 -23.43 9.86 0.71
CA ASP A 143 -23.97 11.22 0.87
C ASP A 143 -23.34 12.24 -0.09
N VAL A 144 -22.14 11.93 -0.62
CA VAL A 144 -21.37 12.83 -1.48
C VAL A 144 -21.12 12.25 -2.87
N GLU A 145 -21.79 11.19 -3.25
CA GLU A 145 -21.54 10.48 -4.51
C GLU A 145 -21.74 11.33 -5.76
N ASN A 146 -22.61 12.32 -5.69
CA ASN A 146 -22.91 13.26 -6.78
C ASN A 146 -22.15 14.59 -6.63
N VAL A 147 -21.32 14.73 -5.61
CA VAL A 147 -20.49 15.92 -5.39
C VAL A 147 -19.24 15.84 -6.29
N ASP A 148 -18.85 16.99 -6.83
CA ASP A 148 -17.62 17.15 -7.59
C ASP A 148 -16.40 16.82 -6.71
N VAL A 149 -15.49 15.99 -7.22
CA VAL A 149 -14.30 15.53 -6.49
C VAL A 149 -13.39 16.69 -6.05
N SER A 150 -13.39 17.80 -6.77
CA SER A 150 -12.64 19.01 -6.41
C SER A 150 -13.11 19.66 -5.11
N ARG A 151 -14.38 19.42 -4.71
CA ARG A 151 -15.00 19.96 -3.50
C ARG A 151 -14.87 19.06 -2.27
N LEU A 152 -14.33 17.88 -2.44
CA LEU A 152 -14.14 16.92 -1.35
C LEU A 152 -13.00 17.32 -0.42
N SER A 153 -13.10 16.94 0.86
CA SER A 153 -11.95 16.94 1.77
C SER A 153 -10.85 16.00 1.27
N GLY A 154 -9.62 16.17 1.76
CA GLY A 154 -8.52 15.27 1.40
C GLY A 154 -8.83 13.79 1.67
N GLY A 155 -9.43 13.49 2.83
CA GLY A 155 -9.84 12.15 3.20
C GLY A 155 -10.95 11.58 2.32
N GLN A 156 -11.97 12.37 2.00
CA GLN A 156 -13.04 11.96 1.09
C GLN A 156 -12.49 11.69 -0.32
N ARG A 157 -11.59 12.55 -0.80
CA ARG A 157 -10.96 12.38 -2.11
C ARG A 157 -10.13 11.09 -2.17
N GLN A 158 -9.35 10.80 -1.13
CA GLN A 158 -8.59 9.56 -1.04
C GLN A 158 -9.50 8.34 -1.04
N ARG A 159 -10.59 8.36 -0.27
CA ARG A 159 -11.59 7.29 -0.28
C ARG A 159 -12.25 7.12 -1.66
N ALA A 160 -12.52 8.20 -2.38
CA ALA A 160 -13.07 8.13 -3.73
C ALA A 160 -12.11 7.43 -4.72
N VAL A 161 -10.81 7.70 -4.62
CA VAL A 161 -9.78 7.01 -5.43
C VAL A 161 -9.68 5.53 -5.06
N ILE A 162 -9.79 5.20 -3.77
CA ILE A 162 -9.83 3.80 -3.31
C ILE A 162 -11.11 3.11 -3.83
N ALA A 163 -12.28 3.77 -3.76
CA ALA A 163 -13.52 3.24 -4.33
C ALA A 163 -13.38 2.94 -5.83
N ARG A 164 -12.68 3.80 -6.58
CA ARG A 164 -12.37 3.52 -7.99
C ARG A 164 -11.57 2.23 -8.15
N ALA A 165 -10.57 1.98 -7.30
CA ALA A 165 -9.80 0.75 -7.34
C ALA A 165 -10.66 -0.47 -6.92
N LEU A 166 -11.55 -0.33 -5.93
CA LEU A 166 -12.47 -1.39 -5.51
C LEU A 166 -13.49 -1.76 -6.59
N ALA A 167 -13.96 -0.77 -7.36
CA ALA A 167 -14.93 -0.99 -8.45
C ALA A 167 -14.38 -1.85 -9.61
N THR A 168 -13.06 -2.09 -9.66
CA THR A 168 -12.45 -3.06 -10.60
C THR A 168 -12.70 -4.51 -10.20
N GLU A 169 -13.30 -4.77 -9.02
CA GLU A 169 -13.38 -6.10 -8.37
C GLU A 169 -12.00 -6.69 -8.01
N ALA A 170 -10.99 -5.84 -7.93
CA ALA A 170 -9.64 -6.25 -7.57
C ALA A 170 -9.62 -6.98 -6.23
N GLU A 171 -8.95 -8.12 -6.20
CA GLU A 171 -8.67 -8.90 -4.98
C GLU A 171 -7.39 -8.44 -4.32
N PHE A 172 -6.44 -7.93 -5.11
CA PHE A 172 -5.15 -7.40 -4.65
C PHE A 172 -5.09 -5.89 -4.85
N ILE A 173 -4.89 -5.12 -3.78
CA ILE A 173 -4.88 -3.66 -3.79
C ILE A 173 -3.49 -3.17 -3.41
N LEU A 174 -2.89 -2.39 -4.30
CA LEU A 174 -1.62 -1.71 -4.09
C LEU A 174 -1.89 -0.25 -3.77
N LEU A 175 -1.38 0.23 -2.64
CA LEU A 175 -1.53 1.61 -2.18
C LEU A 175 -0.15 2.25 -2.03
N ASP A 176 0.09 3.32 -2.75
CA ASP A 176 1.36 4.07 -2.66
C ASP A 176 1.13 5.38 -1.91
N GLU A 177 1.58 5.44 -0.65
CA GLU A 177 1.48 6.57 0.26
C GLU A 177 0.04 7.13 0.42
N PRO A 178 -0.97 6.30 0.73
CA PRO A 178 -2.37 6.72 0.73
C PRO A 178 -2.74 7.69 1.85
N LEU A 179 -1.88 7.87 2.86
CA LEU A 179 -2.13 8.68 4.05
C LEU A 179 -1.57 10.11 3.94
N VAL A 180 -0.84 10.41 2.87
CA VAL A 180 -0.20 11.72 2.68
C VAL A 180 -1.23 12.84 2.56
N GLY A 181 -1.02 13.92 3.32
CA GLY A 181 -1.89 15.10 3.28
C GLY A 181 -3.23 14.94 4.02
N MET A 182 -3.42 13.86 4.79
CA MET A 182 -4.60 13.64 5.61
C MET A 182 -4.38 14.12 7.05
N ASP A 183 -5.43 14.69 7.65
CA ASP A 183 -5.46 14.90 9.09
C ASP A 183 -5.57 13.57 9.85
N ARG A 184 -5.40 13.62 11.17
CA ARG A 184 -5.36 12.45 12.03
C ARG A 184 -6.65 11.63 12.01
N GLU A 185 -7.80 12.31 11.98
CA GLU A 185 -9.11 11.65 12.02
C GLU A 185 -9.40 10.93 10.70
N ALA A 186 -9.20 11.61 9.58
CA ALA A 186 -9.34 11.03 8.25
C ALA A 186 -8.39 9.83 8.05
N ARG A 187 -7.13 9.93 8.54
CA ARG A 187 -6.16 8.85 8.50
C ARG A 187 -6.63 7.63 9.28
N ASN A 188 -7.04 7.81 10.54
CA ASN A 188 -7.53 6.70 11.37
C ASN A 188 -8.77 6.04 10.76
N SER A 189 -9.66 6.83 10.18
CA SER A 189 -10.84 6.33 9.51
C SER A 189 -10.50 5.53 8.24
N LEU A 190 -9.50 5.97 7.48
CA LEU A 190 -9.02 5.22 6.32
C LEU A 190 -8.35 3.90 6.72
N LEU A 191 -7.51 3.91 7.75
CA LEU A 191 -6.84 2.70 8.24
C LEU A 191 -7.87 1.64 8.69
N LYS A 192 -8.91 2.05 9.43
CA LYS A 192 -10.01 1.16 9.81
C LYS A 192 -10.73 0.58 8.59
N LEU A 193 -10.99 1.40 7.57
CA LEU A 193 -11.58 0.93 6.33
C LEU A 193 -10.70 -0.12 5.65
N LEU A 194 -9.40 0.11 5.54
CA LEU A 194 -8.47 -0.83 4.90
C LEU A 194 -8.41 -2.16 5.67
N ASP A 195 -8.40 -2.10 6.99
CA ASP A 195 -8.46 -3.28 7.85
C ASP A 195 -9.76 -4.08 7.62
N GLN A 196 -10.92 -3.42 7.60
CA GLN A 196 -12.21 -4.04 7.30
C GLN A 196 -12.24 -4.67 5.90
N LEU A 197 -11.63 -4.06 4.90
CA LEU A 197 -11.55 -4.64 3.55
C LEU A 197 -10.78 -5.95 3.52
N CYS A 198 -9.75 -6.11 4.34
CA CYS A 198 -9.02 -7.37 4.47
C CYS A 198 -9.87 -8.42 5.18
N HIS A 199 -10.47 -8.07 6.33
CA HIS A 199 -11.19 -9.03 7.17
C HIS A 199 -12.56 -9.44 6.60
N ASP A 200 -13.35 -8.45 6.14
CA ASP A 200 -14.75 -8.67 5.77
C ASP A 200 -14.92 -8.99 4.28
N SER A 201 -13.97 -8.58 3.44
CA SER A 201 -14.08 -8.65 1.97
C SER A 201 -12.97 -9.49 1.31
N ASP A 202 -12.18 -10.24 2.09
CA ASP A 202 -11.08 -11.08 1.60
C ASP A 202 -10.10 -10.33 0.67
N LYS A 203 -9.96 -9.01 0.82
CA LYS A 203 -9.01 -8.23 0.03
C LYS A 203 -7.60 -8.43 0.56
N THR A 204 -6.64 -8.43 -0.33
CA THR A 204 -5.22 -8.41 0.01
C THR A 204 -4.70 -7.01 -0.23
N ILE A 205 -3.97 -6.45 0.72
CA ILE A 205 -3.49 -5.08 0.65
C ILE A 205 -1.98 -5.05 0.83
N LEU A 206 -1.29 -4.39 -0.10
CA LEU A 206 0.11 -3.98 0.06
C LEU A 206 0.15 -2.46 0.07
N MET A 207 0.42 -1.89 1.24
CA MET A 207 0.44 -0.45 1.47
C MET A 207 1.87 0.04 1.68
N VAL A 208 2.33 0.92 0.82
CA VAL A 208 3.56 1.70 1.02
C VAL A 208 3.26 2.88 1.92
N SER A 209 4.03 3.07 2.97
CA SER A 209 3.98 4.27 3.80
C SER A 209 5.32 4.54 4.48
N HIS A 210 5.59 5.80 4.76
CA HIS A 210 6.68 6.23 5.64
C HIS A 210 6.22 6.41 7.10
N ASP A 211 4.91 6.31 7.36
CA ASP A 211 4.32 6.39 8.69
C ASP A 211 4.30 5.01 9.35
N LEU A 212 5.40 4.68 10.04
CA LEU A 212 5.56 3.41 10.76
C LEU A 212 4.47 3.18 11.81
N THR A 213 4.00 4.25 12.47
CA THR A 213 2.97 4.15 13.51
C THR A 213 1.64 3.71 12.91
N ALA A 214 1.26 4.29 11.77
CA ALA A 214 0.04 3.92 11.06
C ALA A 214 0.09 2.47 10.59
N ILE A 215 1.20 2.04 9.99
CA ILE A 215 1.39 0.68 9.53
C ILE A 215 1.32 -0.32 10.69
N ARG A 216 2.02 -0.04 11.80
CA ARG A 216 2.01 -0.93 12.99
C ARG A 216 0.63 -1.15 13.59
N GLN A 217 -0.30 -0.22 13.41
CA GLN A 217 -1.66 -0.33 13.95
C GLN A 217 -2.59 -1.19 13.10
N THR A 218 -2.24 -1.45 11.84
CA THR A 218 -3.18 -2.07 10.88
C THR A 218 -2.60 -3.23 10.09
N ALA A 219 -1.32 -3.19 9.73
CA ALA A 219 -0.72 -4.26 8.94
C ALA A 219 -0.42 -5.49 9.81
N HIS A 220 -0.71 -6.68 9.27
CA HIS A 220 -0.37 -7.96 9.92
C HIS A 220 1.10 -8.32 9.74
N ARG A 221 1.69 -7.88 8.62
CA ARG A 221 3.07 -8.16 8.22
C ARG A 221 3.73 -6.88 7.75
N MET A 222 4.99 -6.69 8.12
CA MET A 222 5.80 -5.57 7.68
C MET A 222 6.99 -6.02 6.88
N ILE A 223 7.30 -5.26 5.83
CA ILE A 223 8.48 -5.44 5.00
C ILE A 223 9.28 -4.15 5.07
N PHE A 224 10.53 -4.24 5.49
CA PHE A 224 11.47 -3.12 5.45
C PHE A 224 12.37 -3.26 4.23
N LEU A 225 12.24 -2.31 3.32
CA LEU A 225 12.97 -2.27 2.05
C LEU A 225 14.03 -1.17 2.04
N GLU A 226 15.27 -1.55 1.76
CA GLU A 226 16.38 -0.64 1.46
C GLU A 226 17.31 -1.33 0.46
N GLU A 227 17.08 -1.09 -0.84
CA GLU A 227 17.63 -1.82 -1.99
C GLU A 227 17.34 -3.33 -1.96
N MET A 228 17.41 -3.95 -0.80
CA MET A 228 17.04 -5.32 -0.50
C MET A 228 15.97 -5.36 0.58
N ILE A 229 15.29 -6.47 0.73
CA ILE A 229 14.42 -6.69 1.89
C ILE A 229 15.33 -6.96 3.10
N ARG A 230 15.27 -6.05 4.08
CA ARG A 230 16.04 -6.15 5.33
C ARG A 230 15.24 -6.80 6.46
N TYR A 231 13.93 -6.69 6.37
CA TYR A 231 13.00 -7.36 7.28
C TYR A 231 11.75 -7.77 6.51
N ASP A 232 11.25 -8.95 6.82
CA ASP A 232 9.97 -9.48 6.32
C ASP A 232 9.39 -10.41 7.39
N GLY A 233 8.32 -9.99 8.05
CA GLY A 233 7.74 -10.75 9.13
C GLY A 233 6.54 -10.07 9.80
N PRO A 234 6.00 -10.71 10.88
CA PRO A 234 4.89 -10.18 11.65
C PRO A 234 5.16 -8.77 12.18
N THR A 235 4.14 -7.92 12.17
CA THR A 235 4.24 -6.52 12.62
C THR A 235 4.70 -6.40 14.08
N GLU A 236 4.27 -7.31 14.94
CA GLU A 236 4.67 -7.37 16.37
C GLU A 236 6.18 -7.55 16.58
N ASN A 237 6.84 -8.24 15.65
CA ASN A 237 8.28 -8.49 15.69
C ASN A 237 9.09 -7.46 14.90
N PHE A 238 8.44 -6.41 14.39
CA PHE A 238 9.14 -5.39 13.62
C PHE A 238 10.13 -4.62 14.51
N PRO A 239 11.40 -4.48 14.09
CA PRO A 239 12.47 -3.88 14.87
C PRO A 239 12.12 -2.48 15.37
N ASP A 240 12.65 -2.09 16.51
CA ASP A 240 12.63 -0.70 16.99
C ASP A 240 13.60 0.19 16.17
N LEU A 241 13.63 1.48 16.48
CA LEU A 241 14.43 2.45 15.73
C LEU A 241 15.94 2.18 15.86
N GLU A 242 16.40 1.68 17.01
CA GLU A 242 17.81 1.37 17.25
C GLU A 242 18.22 0.16 16.41
N SER A 243 17.46 -0.91 16.50
CA SER A 243 17.69 -2.13 15.68
C SER A 243 17.57 -1.86 14.17
N LEU A 244 16.70 -0.92 13.75
CA LEU A 244 16.64 -0.47 12.36
C LEU A 244 17.91 0.29 11.94
N ALA A 245 18.49 1.10 12.84
CA ALA A 245 19.77 1.77 12.56
C ALA A 245 20.89 0.75 12.36
N ASP A 246 20.93 -0.30 13.18
CA ASP A 246 21.89 -1.39 13.05
C ASP A 246 21.72 -2.18 11.74
N LEU A 247 20.47 -2.50 11.37
CA LEU A 247 20.17 -3.15 10.08
C LEU A 247 20.63 -2.32 8.87
N ARG A 248 20.66 -0.99 9.03
CA ARG A 248 21.14 -0.03 8.01
C ARG A 248 22.65 0.19 8.08
N GLY A 249 23.34 -0.38 9.07
CA GLY A 249 24.76 -0.13 9.31
C GLY A 249 25.08 1.30 9.74
N ILE A 250 24.08 2.03 10.27
CA ILE A 250 24.23 3.39 10.81
C ILE A 250 24.74 3.25 12.25
N ARG A 251 25.99 3.65 12.48
CA ARG A 251 26.54 3.70 13.84
C ARG A 251 25.99 4.93 14.57
N PRO A 252 25.62 4.83 15.87
CA PRO A 252 25.22 5.99 16.65
C PRO A 252 26.35 7.04 16.62
N VAL A 253 25.97 8.29 16.37
CA VAL A 253 26.92 9.42 16.30
C VAL A 253 27.48 9.75 17.69
N HIS A 254 26.74 9.37 18.76
CA HIS A 254 27.18 9.49 20.14
C HIS A 254 27.47 8.08 20.66
N GLY A 255 28.75 7.71 20.67
CA GLY A 255 29.21 6.54 21.42
C GLY A 255 28.95 6.75 22.92
N GLU A 256 28.81 5.64 23.67
CA GLU A 256 28.59 5.57 25.11
C GLU A 256 29.81 6.09 25.91
N ASP A 257 30.30 7.30 25.63
CA ASP A 257 31.32 7.91 26.49
C ASP A 257 31.33 9.43 26.30
N GLN A 258 30.47 10.09 27.07
CA GLN A 258 30.79 11.36 27.71
C GLN A 258 29.70 11.75 28.71
N SER A 259 29.92 11.34 29.95
CA SER A 259 29.30 12.00 31.11
C SER A 259 29.70 13.48 31.06
N TYR A 260 28.85 14.33 30.54
CA TYR A 260 28.98 15.77 30.73
C TYR A 260 28.71 16.08 32.20
N LYS A 261 29.79 16.16 32.99
CA LYS A 261 29.79 16.83 34.31
C LYS A 261 29.51 18.30 34.06
N HIS A 262 28.30 18.74 34.28
CA HIS A 262 28.03 20.16 34.49
C HIS A 262 28.72 20.58 35.78
N THR A 263 29.90 21.15 35.64
CA THR A 263 30.55 21.89 36.72
C THR A 263 29.88 23.25 36.81
N HIS A 264 28.94 23.40 37.71
CA HIS A 264 28.49 24.72 38.13
C HIS A 264 29.67 25.41 38.81
N LEU A 265 30.28 26.36 38.11
CA LEU A 265 31.11 27.38 38.75
C LEU A 265 30.15 28.34 39.46
N VAL A 266 30.09 28.18 40.78
CA VAL A 266 29.63 29.24 41.68
C VAL A 266 30.82 30.15 41.85
N GLU A 267 30.81 31.30 41.23
CA GLU A 267 31.65 32.43 41.63
C GLU A 267 30.81 33.29 42.56
N GLY A 268 31.25 33.30 43.81
CA GLY A 268 30.88 34.33 44.76
C GLY A 268 31.85 35.52 44.64
N GLU A 269 31.30 36.69 44.64
CA GLU A 269 31.60 37.89 45.41
C GLU A 269 30.74 39.03 44.88
#